data_96899cffd6360346ee0fef3163c10b98
#
_entry.id   96899cffd6360346ee0fef3163c10b98
#
_cell.length_a   1.000
_cell.length_b   1.000
_cell.length_c   1.000
_cell.angle_alpha   90.00
_cell.angle_beta   90.00
_cell.angle_gamma   90.00
#
_symmetry.space_group_name_H-M   'P 1'
#
loop_
_entity.id
_entity.type
_entity.pdbx_description
1 polymer ?
#
loop_
_entity_poly.entity_id
_entity_poly.type
_entity_poly.pdbx_seq_one_letter_code
_entity_poly.pdbx_strand_id
1 'polypeptide(L)'
;MNFYPSDTSANPAIVAQSAVRRLPRWIVWALCLAYVLPGFMGRTPWKADDMEAFGFMFNLAQSFGSDNVAWLKPTLLGQTDSGAALLPYWLGAWAIQLAPKGLPLDTAAQLPFIALLGLTLAATWYAVYALARTPAAQPVSFAFGGEAKPADYARAIADGGLLALLACLGLARLSHEATPALAQLSFSSLLFFALANLARKRMASLFCAVLAIMGLALSGAPALAMILGAGGAIVIALDTGQPQSLRVRKVDVAWVLIFCLATAAITSGLDLWRWRIASSHLFEIQAMARLLLWFTWPAWPLALWTLWRWRYQLKSISANPHLSLPLWFMLVGIATTWMSGLSDRALLISLPALATLAAFALPTLKRSLSAFIDWFTLLFFSVGALIIWTVWLSMQTGFPAQPAINVARLAPGFVLQFSLTAFILASLATLAWAGLVRWRAGRHRSALWKSMVLPASGAILCWLLVMTLWLPLLDFGRSYAPLVSKVRSMMGATDCVHYFGLTKAQGAAFQFHGNLKLLPVATRAESTVSNASQCAWLIVDTQALAAFTQEVDASAW
;
A
#
# COMPACT_ATOMS: atom_id res chain seq x y z
N MET A 1 6.77 2.04 52.38
CA MET A 1 6.53 1.25 51.16
C MET A 1 5.03 1.21 50.93
N ASN A 2 4.50 2.09 50.10
CA ASN A 2 3.09 2.08 49.70
C ASN A 2 2.92 1.07 48.58
N PHE A 3 2.43 -0.12 48.89
CA PHE A 3 1.91 -1.05 47.91
C PHE A 3 0.61 -0.47 47.36
N TYR A 4 0.69 0.22 46.22
CA TYR A 4 -0.47 0.37 45.36
C TYR A 4 -0.74 -1.01 44.75
N PRO A 5 -1.91 -1.60 44.95
CA PRO A 5 -2.30 -2.78 44.20
C PRO A 5 -2.41 -2.34 42.73
N SER A 6 -1.42 -2.72 41.91
CA SER A 6 -1.57 -2.63 40.47
C SER A 6 -2.81 -3.44 40.11
N ASP A 7 -3.81 -2.78 39.51
CA ASP A 7 -5.06 -3.39 39.07
C ASP A 7 -4.74 -4.37 37.94
N THR A 8 -4.16 -5.54 38.30
CA THR A 8 -3.76 -6.62 37.40
C THR A 8 -4.94 -7.24 36.66
N SER A 9 -6.17 -6.91 37.10
CA SER A 9 -7.42 -7.34 36.47
C SER A 9 -7.68 -6.71 35.09
N ALA A 10 -7.00 -5.60 34.75
CA ALA A 10 -7.22 -4.85 33.52
C ALA A 10 -6.41 -5.36 32.31
N ASN A 11 -5.33 -6.15 32.53
CA ASN A 11 -4.47 -6.64 31.45
C ASN A 11 -4.81 -8.08 31.07
N PRO A 12 -5.32 -8.34 29.84
CA PRO A 12 -5.74 -9.68 29.42
C PRO A 12 -4.58 -10.54 28.90
N ALA A 13 -3.34 -10.03 28.80
CA ALA A 13 -2.20 -10.76 28.23
C ALA A 13 -1.53 -11.63 29.30
N ILE A 14 -1.72 -12.95 29.22
CA ILE A 14 -1.08 -13.95 30.06
C ILE A 14 -0.15 -14.77 29.16
N VAL A 15 1.16 -14.52 29.23
CA VAL A 15 2.14 -15.10 28.29
C VAL A 15 3.34 -15.65 29.00
N ALA A 16 3.58 -16.96 28.87
CA ALA A 16 4.78 -17.62 29.37
C ALA A 16 5.96 -17.42 28.39
N GLN A 17 7.20 -17.45 28.92
CA GLN A 17 8.44 -17.32 28.13
C GLN A 17 8.53 -18.36 27.01
N SER A 18 7.99 -19.56 27.20
CA SER A 18 7.97 -20.63 26.17
C SER A 18 7.12 -20.29 24.93
N ALA A 19 6.17 -19.34 25.06
CA ALA A 19 5.29 -18.92 23.96
C ALA A 19 5.91 -17.81 23.08
N VAL A 20 7.00 -17.16 23.50
CA VAL A 20 7.63 -16.04 22.77
C VAL A 20 8.86 -16.48 21.97
N ARG A 21 8.78 -17.64 21.34
CA ARG A 21 9.85 -18.11 20.43
C ARG A 21 10.05 -17.14 19.28
N ARG A 22 11.31 -16.93 18.91
CA ARG A 22 11.68 -16.04 17.82
C ARG A 22 11.36 -16.68 16.48
N LEU A 23 10.75 -15.92 15.58
CA LEU A 23 10.70 -16.28 14.16
C LEU A 23 12.12 -16.10 13.58
N PRO A 24 12.69 -17.09 12.88
CA PRO A 24 14.01 -16.94 12.27
C PRO A 24 14.04 -15.75 11.31
N ARG A 25 15.04 -14.89 11.42
CA ARG A 25 15.12 -13.67 10.62
C ARG A 25 15.11 -13.92 9.10
N TRP A 26 15.76 -14.98 8.67
CA TRP A 26 15.78 -15.35 7.25
C TRP A 26 14.39 -15.66 6.70
N ILE A 27 13.49 -16.26 7.52
CA ILE A 27 12.09 -16.50 7.12
C ILE A 27 11.35 -15.17 6.95
N VAL A 28 11.55 -14.23 7.89
CA VAL A 28 10.94 -12.89 7.79
C VAL A 28 11.38 -12.19 6.50
N TRP A 29 12.70 -12.20 6.20
CA TRP A 29 13.22 -11.63 4.96
C TRP A 29 12.70 -12.35 3.72
N ALA A 30 12.66 -13.69 3.74
CA ALA A 30 12.13 -14.48 2.62
C ALA A 30 10.65 -14.17 2.36
N LEU A 31 9.81 -14.05 3.40
CA LEU A 31 8.41 -13.68 3.26
C LEU A 31 8.24 -12.26 2.71
N CYS A 32 9.00 -11.29 3.23
CA CYS A 32 8.97 -9.91 2.73
C CYS A 32 9.42 -9.84 1.26
N LEU A 33 10.51 -10.50 0.88
CA LEU A 33 10.99 -10.53 -0.50
C LEU A 33 10.01 -11.22 -1.45
N ALA A 34 9.47 -12.38 -1.04
CA ALA A 34 8.46 -13.12 -1.80
C ALA A 34 7.14 -12.33 -1.95
N TYR A 35 6.87 -11.39 -1.07
CA TYR A 35 5.72 -10.50 -1.17
C TYR A 35 6.02 -9.28 -2.06
N VAL A 36 7.14 -8.58 -1.81
CA VAL A 36 7.44 -7.28 -2.42
C VAL A 36 7.84 -7.41 -3.89
N LEU A 37 8.76 -8.34 -4.22
CA LEU A 37 9.37 -8.36 -5.54
C LEU A 37 8.42 -8.76 -6.68
N PRO A 38 7.58 -9.81 -6.57
CA PRO A 38 6.79 -10.30 -7.70
C PRO A 38 5.80 -9.25 -8.24
N GLY A 39 5.32 -8.36 -7.39
CA GLY A 39 4.33 -7.35 -7.79
C GLY A 39 4.89 -6.19 -8.60
N PHE A 40 6.20 -5.96 -8.58
CA PHE A 40 6.85 -4.90 -9.35
C PHE A 40 7.60 -5.41 -10.57
N MET A 41 8.14 -6.64 -10.51
CA MET A 41 8.99 -7.17 -11.58
C MET A 41 8.18 -7.76 -12.74
N GLY A 42 8.64 -7.48 -13.97
CA GLY A 42 8.14 -8.14 -15.18
C GLY A 42 6.77 -7.64 -15.67
N ARG A 43 6.31 -6.49 -15.21
CA ARG A 43 5.08 -5.85 -15.68
C ARG A 43 5.30 -4.41 -16.14
N THR A 44 4.49 -3.97 -17.08
CA THR A 44 4.36 -2.56 -17.46
C THR A 44 3.47 -1.79 -16.46
N PRO A 45 3.46 -0.45 -16.48
CA PRO A 45 2.48 0.33 -15.70
C PRO A 45 1.04 -0.01 -16.09
N TRP A 46 0.19 -0.31 -15.10
CA TRP A 46 -1.20 -0.72 -15.36
C TRP A 46 -2.16 0.48 -15.47
N LYS A 47 -3.31 0.27 -16.15
CA LYS A 47 -4.46 1.20 -16.19
C LYS A 47 -4.96 1.46 -14.76
N ALA A 48 -5.40 2.58 -14.37
CA ALA A 48 -5.28 3.92 -14.92
C ALA A 48 -4.19 4.69 -14.16
N ASP A 49 -4.25 4.71 -12.81
CA ASP A 49 -3.44 5.57 -11.94
C ASP A 49 -1.95 5.23 -11.97
N ASP A 50 -1.57 3.95 -12.15
CA ASP A 50 -0.17 3.53 -12.25
C ASP A 50 0.47 4.07 -13.54
N MET A 51 -0.27 4.02 -14.67
CA MET A 51 0.18 4.59 -15.92
C MET A 51 0.17 6.12 -15.92
N GLU A 52 -0.83 6.74 -15.26
CA GLU A 52 -0.87 8.20 -15.10
C GLU A 52 0.32 8.68 -14.26
N ALA A 53 0.57 8.05 -13.11
CA ALA A 53 1.70 8.39 -12.25
C ALA A 53 3.05 8.21 -12.98
N PHE A 54 3.21 7.11 -13.72
CA PHE A 54 4.38 6.88 -14.55
C PHE A 54 4.54 7.97 -15.62
N GLY A 55 3.44 8.41 -16.26
CA GLY A 55 3.46 9.51 -17.23
C GLY A 55 4.02 10.82 -16.67
N PHE A 56 3.62 11.19 -15.43
CA PHE A 56 4.21 12.34 -14.74
C PHE A 56 5.71 12.16 -14.48
N MET A 57 6.13 10.98 -14.03
CA MET A 57 7.55 10.67 -13.79
C MET A 57 8.37 10.74 -15.08
N PHE A 58 7.84 10.19 -16.16
CA PHE A 58 8.49 10.15 -17.47
C PHE A 58 8.66 11.54 -18.06
N ASN A 59 7.58 12.36 -18.08
CA ASN A 59 7.65 13.74 -18.56
C ASN A 59 8.62 14.59 -17.73
N LEU A 60 8.60 14.39 -16.41
CA LEU A 60 9.49 15.11 -15.50
C LEU A 60 10.96 14.71 -15.72
N ALA A 61 11.23 13.43 -16.00
CA ALA A 61 12.55 12.96 -16.36
C ALA A 61 13.04 13.56 -17.68
N GLN A 62 12.15 13.77 -18.68
CA GLN A 62 12.50 14.40 -19.96
C GLN A 62 12.76 15.91 -19.82
N SER A 63 12.11 16.60 -18.88
CA SER A 63 12.29 18.04 -18.63
C SER A 63 13.53 18.37 -17.78
N PHE A 64 14.34 17.38 -17.39
CA PHE A 64 15.51 17.58 -16.53
C PHE A 64 16.52 18.52 -17.16
N GLY A 65 16.84 19.61 -16.46
CA GLY A 65 17.79 20.62 -16.91
C GLY A 65 17.25 21.66 -17.90
N SER A 66 16.03 21.53 -18.41
CA SER A 66 15.41 22.48 -19.35
C SER A 66 14.34 23.37 -18.72
N ASP A 67 13.60 22.86 -17.73
CA ASP A 67 12.49 23.57 -17.10
C ASP A 67 12.39 23.24 -15.58
N ASN A 68 12.85 24.16 -14.75
CA ASN A 68 12.78 24.02 -13.31
C ASN A 68 11.32 24.18 -12.78
N VAL A 69 10.43 24.85 -13.50
CA VAL A 69 9.04 25.04 -13.10
C VAL A 69 8.27 23.74 -13.18
N ALA A 70 8.58 22.88 -14.14
CA ALA A 70 7.97 21.55 -14.31
C ALA A 70 8.12 20.68 -13.06
N TRP A 71 9.21 20.85 -12.30
CA TRP A 71 9.46 20.09 -11.06
C TRP A 71 8.56 20.49 -9.90
N LEU A 72 8.08 21.74 -9.88
CA LEU A 72 7.14 22.22 -8.86
C LEU A 72 5.67 22.08 -9.28
N LYS A 73 5.42 22.02 -10.59
CA LYS A 73 4.07 21.85 -11.15
C LYS A 73 4.10 20.80 -12.27
N PRO A 74 4.22 19.51 -11.96
CA PRO A 74 4.22 18.44 -12.95
C PRO A 74 2.96 18.49 -13.82
N THR A 75 3.15 18.43 -15.13
CA THR A 75 2.05 18.43 -16.10
C THR A 75 2.09 17.20 -16.97
N LEU A 76 0.92 16.72 -17.36
CA LEU A 76 0.73 15.64 -18.32
C LEU A 76 -0.38 16.04 -19.27
N LEU A 77 -0.12 16.04 -20.57
CA LEU A 77 -1.04 16.59 -21.59
C LEU A 77 -1.45 18.07 -21.32
N GLY A 78 -0.54 18.88 -20.77
CA GLY A 78 -0.83 20.28 -20.40
C GLY A 78 -1.65 20.45 -19.12
N GLN A 79 -2.05 19.35 -18.46
CA GLN A 79 -2.84 19.38 -17.23
C GLN A 79 -1.97 19.02 -16.02
N THR A 80 -2.16 19.73 -14.91
CA THR A 80 -1.50 19.43 -13.65
C THR A 80 -2.14 18.21 -12.97
N ASP A 81 -1.38 17.58 -12.05
CA ASP A 81 -1.94 16.53 -11.19
C ASP A 81 -3.05 17.08 -10.29
N SER A 82 -4.18 16.38 -10.26
CA SER A 82 -5.31 16.73 -9.41
C SER A 82 -5.02 16.52 -7.91
N GLY A 83 -4.12 15.60 -7.59
CA GLY A 83 -3.68 15.28 -6.23
C GLY A 83 -2.53 16.15 -5.72
N ALA A 84 -1.93 17.00 -6.58
CA ALA A 84 -0.78 17.85 -6.29
C ALA A 84 0.39 17.09 -5.62
N ALA A 85 0.62 15.83 -6.03
CA ALA A 85 1.76 15.05 -5.54
C ALA A 85 3.05 15.52 -6.24
N LEU A 86 4.14 15.62 -5.48
CA LEU A 86 5.46 15.99 -5.98
C LEU A 86 6.49 14.89 -5.74
N LEU A 87 6.70 14.51 -4.48
CA LEU A 87 7.76 13.59 -4.08
C LEU A 87 7.71 12.23 -4.79
N PRO A 88 6.55 11.57 -4.96
CA PRO A 88 6.49 10.31 -5.71
C PRO A 88 6.98 10.45 -7.15
N TYR A 89 6.62 11.56 -7.80
CA TYR A 89 7.04 11.83 -9.18
C TYR A 89 8.53 12.17 -9.28
N TRP A 90 9.08 12.92 -8.32
CA TRP A 90 10.51 13.17 -8.23
C TRP A 90 11.31 11.88 -8.05
N LEU A 91 10.87 11.00 -7.16
CA LEU A 91 11.53 9.72 -6.91
C LEU A 91 11.60 8.86 -8.18
N GLY A 92 10.48 8.74 -8.90
CA GLY A 92 10.44 8.00 -10.15
C GLY A 92 11.26 8.66 -11.27
N ALA A 93 11.17 9.98 -11.41
CA ALA A 93 11.95 10.73 -12.40
C ALA A 93 13.46 10.62 -12.17
N TRP A 94 13.92 10.77 -10.92
CA TRP A 94 15.33 10.56 -10.58
C TRP A 94 15.80 9.13 -10.83
N ALA A 95 14.95 8.14 -10.52
CA ALA A 95 15.27 6.74 -10.80
C ALA A 95 15.40 6.48 -12.32
N ILE A 96 14.54 7.08 -13.14
CA ILE A 96 14.65 7.04 -14.62
C ILE A 96 15.97 7.66 -15.07
N GLN A 97 16.34 8.83 -14.55
CA GLN A 97 17.56 9.55 -14.91
C GLN A 97 18.84 8.78 -14.54
N LEU A 98 18.81 8.13 -13.37
CA LEU A 98 19.96 7.38 -12.83
C LEU A 98 20.02 5.94 -13.36
N ALA A 99 19.04 5.52 -14.16
CA ALA A 99 18.95 4.16 -14.65
C ALA A 99 20.14 3.80 -15.54
N PRO A 100 20.79 2.64 -15.33
CA PRO A 100 21.84 2.18 -16.22
C PRO A 100 21.27 1.86 -17.60
N LYS A 101 22.11 2.03 -18.64
CA LYS A 101 21.74 1.69 -20.02
C LYS A 101 21.33 0.21 -20.10
N GLY A 102 20.10 -0.03 -20.59
CA GLY A 102 19.55 -1.38 -20.73
C GLY A 102 18.51 -1.76 -19.68
N LEU A 103 18.33 -0.98 -18.61
CA LEU A 103 17.18 -1.15 -17.70
C LEU A 103 15.95 -0.44 -18.30
N PRO A 104 14.80 -1.12 -18.48
CA PRO A 104 13.58 -0.48 -18.93
C PRO A 104 13.18 0.68 -18.02
N LEU A 105 12.74 1.81 -18.59
CA LEU A 105 12.44 3.04 -17.85
C LEU A 105 11.28 2.88 -16.86
N ASP A 106 10.29 2.08 -17.22
CA ASP A 106 9.17 1.70 -16.36
C ASP A 106 9.63 0.90 -15.14
N THR A 107 10.54 -0.05 -15.34
CA THR A 107 11.17 -0.80 -14.23
C THR A 107 12.02 0.12 -13.36
N ALA A 108 12.78 1.03 -13.95
CA ALA A 108 13.58 2.00 -13.21
C ALA A 108 12.71 2.88 -12.31
N ALA A 109 11.59 3.40 -12.84
CA ALA A 109 10.63 4.20 -12.09
C ALA A 109 10.02 3.48 -10.88
N GLN A 110 9.93 2.15 -10.92
CA GLN A 110 9.36 1.32 -9.84
C GLN A 110 10.34 1.08 -8.67
N LEU A 111 11.66 1.21 -8.87
CA LEU A 111 12.67 0.90 -7.84
C LEU A 111 12.48 1.66 -6.52
N PRO A 112 12.23 2.98 -6.50
CA PRO A 112 11.96 3.71 -5.27
C PRO A 112 10.71 3.20 -4.54
N PHE A 113 9.70 2.74 -5.28
CA PHE A 113 8.44 2.24 -4.71
C PHE A 113 8.60 0.86 -4.07
N ILE A 114 9.51 0.02 -4.60
CA ILE A 114 9.96 -1.21 -3.92
C ILE A 114 10.55 -0.87 -2.54
N ALA A 115 11.43 0.15 -2.48
CA ALA A 115 12.02 0.59 -1.22
C ALA A 115 10.97 1.18 -0.26
N LEU A 116 9.99 1.94 -0.77
CA LEU A 116 8.89 2.49 0.03
C LEU A 116 8.00 1.38 0.62
N LEU A 117 7.68 0.34 -0.15
CA LEU A 117 6.95 -0.81 0.40
C LEU A 117 7.77 -1.55 1.46
N GLY A 118 9.07 -1.75 1.23
CA GLY A 118 9.99 -2.28 2.24
C GLY A 118 10.03 -1.44 3.52
N LEU A 119 10.05 -0.11 3.36
CA LEU A 119 9.97 0.84 4.48
C LEU A 119 8.65 0.70 5.25
N THR A 120 7.52 0.53 4.56
CA THR A 120 6.21 0.31 5.17
C THR A 120 6.22 -0.91 6.08
N LEU A 121 6.74 -2.04 5.58
CA LEU A 121 6.82 -3.29 6.33
C LEU A 121 7.73 -3.15 7.56
N ALA A 122 8.91 -2.54 7.37
CA ALA A 122 9.87 -2.30 8.46
C ALA A 122 9.31 -1.32 9.50
N ALA A 123 8.75 -0.18 9.07
CA ALA A 123 8.18 0.82 9.97
C ALA A 123 7.03 0.23 10.80
N THR A 124 6.17 -0.58 10.19
CA THR A 124 5.09 -1.27 10.91
C THR A 124 5.65 -2.24 11.94
N TRP A 125 6.61 -3.10 11.58
CA TRP A 125 7.23 -4.02 12.53
C TRP A 125 7.84 -3.29 13.73
N TYR A 126 8.62 -2.22 13.48
CA TYR A 126 9.26 -1.44 14.55
C TYR A 126 8.25 -0.64 15.39
N ALA A 127 7.15 -0.16 14.80
CA ALA A 127 6.07 0.51 15.54
C ALA A 127 5.38 -0.47 16.50
N VAL A 128 5.01 -1.65 16.01
CA VAL A 128 4.42 -2.72 16.86
C VAL A 128 5.38 -3.11 17.96
N TYR A 129 6.67 -3.28 17.65
CA TYR A 129 7.70 -3.58 18.64
C TYR A 129 7.79 -2.50 19.72
N ALA A 130 7.78 -1.22 19.35
CA ALA A 130 7.86 -0.11 20.29
C ALA A 130 6.62 -0.05 21.20
N LEU A 131 5.42 -0.19 20.63
CA LEU A 131 4.15 -0.20 21.37
C LEU A 131 4.04 -1.41 22.31
N ALA A 132 4.44 -2.60 21.85
CA ALA A 132 4.45 -3.80 22.69
C ALA A 132 5.46 -3.73 23.84
N ARG A 133 6.42 -2.81 23.80
CA ARG A 133 7.38 -2.53 24.90
C ARG A 133 6.85 -1.54 25.93
N THR A 134 5.70 -0.94 25.73
CA THR A 134 5.10 -0.02 26.72
C THR A 134 4.67 -0.80 27.97
N PRO A 135 4.77 -0.22 29.17
CA PRO A 135 4.42 -0.94 30.41
C PRO A 135 3.00 -1.50 30.40
N ALA A 136 2.04 -0.74 29.89
CA ALA A 136 0.63 -1.13 29.83
C ALA A 136 0.33 -2.31 28.88
N ALA A 137 1.21 -2.56 27.88
CA ALA A 137 1.08 -3.66 26.95
C ALA A 137 1.77 -4.95 27.40
N GLN A 138 2.64 -4.89 28.43
CA GLN A 138 3.41 -6.05 28.89
C GLN A 138 2.50 -7.11 29.52
N PRO A 139 2.83 -8.40 29.38
CA PRO A 139 2.06 -9.46 29.99
C PRO A 139 2.07 -9.37 31.52
N VAL A 140 1.03 -9.94 32.13
CA VAL A 140 0.92 -10.02 33.61
C VAL A 140 2.09 -10.84 34.16
N SER A 141 2.72 -10.33 35.23
CA SER A 141 3.76 -11.06 35.96
C SER A 141 3.16 -12.28 36.69
N PHE A 142 3.88 -13.38 36.69
CA PHE A 142 3.46 -14.60 37.39
C PHE A 142 4.03 -14.62 38.80
N ALA A 143 3.26 -15.19 39.75
CA ALA A 143 3.65 -15.26 41.16
C ALA A 143 5.00 -15.96 41.36
N PHE A 144 5.34 -16.94 40.51
CA PHE A 144 6.58 -17.73 40.60
C PHE A 144 7.55 -17.45 39.46
N GLY A 145 7.34 -16.37 38.69
CA GLY A 145 8.12 -16.06 37.48
C GLY A 145 7.78 -16.97 36.30
N GLY A 146 8.54 -16.83 35.20
CA GLY A 146 8.34 -17.60 33.98
C GLY A 146 7.46 -16.89 32.94
N GLU A 147 7.04 -15.66 33.22
CA GLU A 147 6.41 -14.77 32.23
C GLU A 147 7.39 -14.37 31.14
N ALA A 148 6.87 -13.95 30.01
CA ALA A 148 7.66 -13.55 28.86
C ALA A 148 8.50 -12.30 29.16
N LYS A 149 9.80 -12.35 28.85
CA LYS A 149 10.68 -11.19 28.94
C LYS A 149 10.18 -10.08 28.02
N PRO A 150 10.19 -8.80 28.45
CA PRO A 150 9.63 -7.68 27.69
C PRO A 150 10.13 -7.55 26.24
N ALA A 151 11.40 -7.85 26.00
CA ALA A 151 11.98 -7.77 24.64
C ALA A 151 11.54 -8.94 23.74
N ASP A 152 11.41 -10.14 24.29
CA ASP A 152 11.01 -11.34 23.54
C ASP A 152 9.51 -11.29 23.24
N TYR A 153 8.70 -10.84 24.21
CA TYR A 153 7.27 -10.57 24.01
C TYR A 153 7.04 -9.55 22.89
N ALA A 154 7.67 -8.38 22.98
CA ALA A 154 7.50 -7.33 22.00
C ALA A 154 7.92 -7.78 20.58
N ARG A 155 8.98 -8.60 20.48
CA ARG A 155 9.41 -9.17 19.20
C ARG A 155 8.38 -10.15 18.65
N ALA A 156 7.82 -11.02 19.47
CA ALA A 156 6.79 -11.98 19.04
C ALA A 156 5.50 -11.28 18.58
N ILE A 157 5.11 -10.18 19.26
CA ILE A 157 3.97 -9.35 18.85
C ILE A 157 4.28 -8.61 17.52
N ALA A 158 5.49 -8.06 17.37
CA ALA A 158 5.91 -7.38 16.14
C ALA A 158 5.94 -8.33 14.93
N ASP A 159 6.44 -9.56 15.11
CA ASP A 159 6.40 -10.60 14.09
C ASP A 159 4.95 -10.92 13.70
N GLY A 160 4.05 -11.04 14.70
CA GLY A 160 2.63 -11.23 14.47
C GLY A 160 1.97 -10.05 13.74
N GLY A 161 2.35 -8.81 14.05
CA GLY A 161 1.85 -7.61 13.37
C GLY A 161 2.28 -7.52 11.92
N LEU A 162 3.55 -7.82 11.63
CA LEU A 162 4.03 -7.90 10.26
C LEU A 162 3.30 -8.98 9.45
N LEU A 163 3.12 -10.17 10.03
CA LEU A 163 2.38 -11.25 9.39
C LEU A 163 0.90 -10.87 9.17
N ALA A 164 0.28 -10.16 10.12
CA ALA A 164 -1.08 -9.66 9.97
C ALA A 164 -1.19 -8.63 8.83
N LEU A 165 -0.19 -7.75 8.66
CA LEU A 165 -0.13 -6.80 7.55
C LEU A 165 0.01 -7.52 6.20
N LEU A 166 0.96 -8.47 6.09
CA LEU A 166 1.19 -9.26 4.87
C LEU A 166 -0.02 -10.13 4.50
N ALA A 167 -0.84 -10.52 5.49
CA ALA A 167 -2.05 -11.30 5.26
C ALA A 167 -3.21 -10.45 4.72
N CYS A 168 -3.17 -9.10 4.84
CA CYS A 168 -4.26 -8.22 4.39
C CYS A 168 -4.43 -8.28 2.87
N LEU A 169 -5.61 -8.71 2.40
CA LEU A 169 -5.87 -8.90 0.98
C LEU A 169 -5.79 -7.60 0.18
N GLY A 170 -6.24 -6.48 0.77
CA GLY A 170 -6.20 -5.16 0.11
C GLY A 170 -4.80 -4.59 -0.09
N LEU A 171 -3.81 -5.06 0.69
CA LEU A 171 -2.44 -4.60 0.52
C LEU A 171 -1.82 -5.11 -0.78
N ALA A 172 -2.08 -6.37 -1.18
CA ALA A 172 -1.34 -7.07 -2.22
C ALA A 172 -1.27 -6.32 -3.56
N ARG A 173 -2.41 -5.88 -4.10
CA ARG A 173 -2.42 -5.21 -5.41
C ARG A 173 -1.97 -3.75 -5.33
N LEU A 174 -2.60 -2.97 -4.46
CA LEU A 174 -2.46 -1.51 -4.47
C LEU A 174 -1.12 -1.03 -3.93
N SER A 175 -0.46 -1.83 -3.08
CA SER A 175 0.89 -1.50 -2.61
C SER A 175 2.00 -1.80 -3.61
N HIS A 176 1.65 -2.39 -4.77
CA HIS A 176 2.62 -2.69 -5.83
C HIS A 176 2.46 -1.78 -7.05
N GLU A 177 1.63 -0.74 -6.96
CA GLU A 177 1.52 0.30 -7.98
C GLU A 177 2.46 1.47 -7.64
N ALA A 178 3.20 1.99 -8.63
CA ALA A 178 4.12 3.12 -8.45
C ALA A 178 3.35 4.46 -8.38
N THR A 179 2.50 4.61 -7.38
CA THR A 179 1.55 5.71 -7.23
C THR A 179 1.76 6.54 -5.96
N PRO A 180 1.23 7.77 -5.89
CA PRO A 180 1.24 8.56 -4.67
C PRO A 180 0.65 7.85 -3.44
N ALA A 181 -0.32 6.93 -3.64
CA ALA A 181 -0.94 6.19 -2.55
C ALA A 181 0.04 5.27 -1.80
N LEU A 182 0.97 4.62 -2.50
CA LEU A 182 2.02 3.83 -1.84
C LEU A 182 2.99 4.72 -1.05
N ALA A 183 3.35 5.89 -1.57
CA ALA A 183 4.18 6.84 -0.83
C ALA A 183 3.47 7.35 0.43
N GLN A 184 2.17 7.67 0.33
CA GLN A 184 1.33 8.05 1.48
C GLN A 184 1.27 6.93 2.52
N LEU A 185 1.07 5.67 2.12
CA LEU A 185 1.13 4.51 3.02
C LEU A 185 2.48 4.42 3.72
N SER A 186 3.58 4.59 2.99
CA SER A 186 4.94 4.46 3.55
C SER A 186 5.25 5.56 4.54
N PHE A 187 4.96 6.81 4.21
CA PHE A 187 5.23 7.93 5.11
C PHE A 187 4.27 7.97 6.30
N SER A 188 3.00 7.55 6.15
CA SER A 188 2.11 7.39 7.30
C SER A 188 2.58 6.28 8.23
N SER A 189 3.10 5.17 7.71
CA SER A 189 3.70 4.09 8.51
C SER A 189 4.97 4.55 9.23
N LEU A 190 5.79 5.36 8.56
CA LEU A 190 6.99 5.96 9.16
C LEU A 190 6.63 6.95 10.29
N LEU A 191 5.57 7.75 10.10
CA LEU A 191 5.05 8.64 11.14
C LEU A 191 4.51 7.84 12.33
N PHE A 192 3.76 6.78 12.07
CA PHE A 192 3.25 5.86 13.08
C PHE A 192 4.40 5.26 13.91
N PHE A 193 5.46 4.79 13.26
CA PHE A 193 6.67 4.32 13.93
C PHE A 193 7.35 5.43 14.74
N ALA A 194 7.51 6.62 14.18
CA ALA A 194 8.17 7.74 14.83
C ALA A 194 7.46 8.10 16.15
N LEU A 195 6.13 8.22 16.11
CA LEU A 195 5.32 8.53 17.29
C LEU A 195 5.34 7.38 18.31
N ALA A 196 5.24 6.12 17.87
CA ALA A 196 5.29 4.95 18.75
C ALA A 196 6.63 4.79 19.49
N ASN A 197 7.73 5.24 18.88
CA ASN A 197 9.08 5.05 19.42
C ASN A 197 9.68 6.31 20.07
N LEU A 198 8.96 7.43 20.08
CA LEU A 198 9.43 8.74 20.52
C LEU A 198 9.97 8.73 21.96
N ALA A 199 9.28 8.04 22.86
CA ALA A 199 9.68 7.90 24.27
C ALA A 199 10.98 7.09 24.47
N ARG A 200 11.43 6.31 23.47
CA ARG A 200 12.56 5.39 23.62
C ARG A 200 13.81 5.86 22.87
N LYS A 201 13.65 6.37 21.65
CA LYS A 201 14.75 6.84 20.79
C LYS A 201 14.39 8.21 20.20
N ARG A 202 14.42 9.22 21.07
CA ARG A 202 13.96 10.58 20.81
C ARG A 202 14.47 11.13 19.49
N MET A 203 15.81 11.26 19.31
CA MET A 203 16.39 11.91 18.12
C MET A 203 16.06 11.20 16.82
N ALA A 204 16.19 9.88 16.79
CA ALA A 204 15.84 9.09 15.61
C ALA A 204 14.34 9.20 15.27
N SER A 205 13.48 9.22 16.30
CA SER A 205 12.05 9.36 16.10
C SER A 205 11.66 10.75 15.60
N LEU A 206 12.26 11.82 16.11
CA LEU A 206 12.02 13.19 15.63
C LEU A 206 12.49 13.33 14.17
N PHE A 207 13.66 12.79 13.82
CA PHE A 207 14.13 12.75 12.44
C PHE A 207 13.16 12.01 11.51
N CYS A 208 12.70 10.81 11.92
CA CYS A 208 11.69 10.08 11.17
C CYS A 208 10.36 10.83 11.08
N ALA A 209 9.96 11.56 12.13
CA ALA A 209 8.73 12.37 12.13
C ALA A 209 8.79 13.50 11.09
N VAL A 210 9.92 14.24 11.02
CA VAL A 210 10.13 15.29 9.99
C VAL A 210 10.01 14.69 8.59
N LEU A 211 10.77 13.62 8.31
CA LEU A 211 10.73 12.95 7.01
C LEU A 211 9.32 12.44 6.66
N ALA A 212 8.63 11.88 7.65
CA ALA A 212 7.30 11.31 7.46
C ALA A 212 6.24 12.40 7.20
N ILE A 213 6.22 13.47 7.98
CA ILE A 213 5.26 14.57 7.83
C ILE A 213 5.49 15.27 6.48
N MET A 214 6.74 15.62 6.16
CA MET A 214 7.09 16.25 4.89
C MET A 214 6.82 15.31 3.71
N GLY A 215 7.27 14.05 3.79
CA GLY A 215 7.06 13.06 2.74
C GLY A 215 5.59 12.78 2.47
N LEU A 216 4.75 12.68 3.51
CA LEU A 216 3.30 12.51 3.37
C LEU A 216 2.66 13.74 2.71
N ALA A 217 3.04 14.95 3.13
CA ALA A 217 2.52 16.19 2.58
C ALA A 217 2.91 16.37 1.10
N LEU A 218 4.17 16.13 0.74
CA LEU A 218 4.66 16.18 -0.64
C LEU A 218 4.17 15.01 -1.51
N SER A 219 3.57 14.00 -0.90
CA SER A 219 2.88 12.90 -1.63
C SER A 219 1.41 13.24 -1.95
N GLY A 220 1.02 14.52 -1.87
CA GLY A 220 -0.33 15.00 -2.19
C GLY A 220 -1.33 14.83 -1.03
N ALA A 221 -0.87 14.67 0.21
CA ALA A 221 -1.74 14.52 1.37
C ALA A 221 -1.35 15.44 2.55
N PRO A 222 -1.23 16.78 2.36
CA PRO A 222 -0.82 17.70 3.43
C PRO A 222 -1.81 17.72 4.60
N ALA A 223 -3.12 17.72 4.35
CA ALA A 223 -4.13 17.67 5.39
C ALA A 223 -4.00 16.39 6.25
N LEU A 224 -3.76 15.24 5.62
CA LEU A 224 -3.57 13.97 6.31
C LEU A 224 -2.30 13.99 7.16
N ALA A 225 -1.20 14.59 6.66
CA ALA A 225 0.05 14.76 7.43
C ALA A 225 -0.19 15.58 8.70
N MET A 226 -0.97 16.65 8.60
CA MET A 226 -1.34 17.50 9.77
C MET A 226 -2.22 16.74 10.75
N ILE A 227 -3.27 16.08 10.28
CA ILE A 227 -4.22 15.34 11.13
C ILE A 227 -3.52 14.19 11.87
N LEU A 228 -2.74 13.37 11.16
CA LEU A 228 -2.01 12.26 11.77
C LEU A 228 -0.90 12.75 12.70
N GLY A 229 -0.15 13.78 12.30
CA GLY A 229 0.94 14.33 13.10
C GLY A 229 0.45 15.04 14.35
N ALA A 230 -0.43 16.01 14.22
CA ALA A 230 -0.96 16.78 15.36
C ALA A 230 -1.81 15.91 16.29
N GLY A 231 -2.71 15.09 15.73
CA GLY A 231 -3.52 14.17 16.54
C GLY A 231 -2.69 13.11 17.25
N GLY A 232 -1.67 12.56 16.58
CA GLY A 232 -0.72 11.64 17.21
C GLY A 232 0.10 12.31 18.31
N ALA A 233 0.50 13.58 18.13
CA ALA A 233 1.16 14.36 19.17
C ALA A 233 0.25 14.58 20.38
N ILE A 234 -1.06 14.84 20.16
CA ILE A 234 -2.06 14.94 21.23
C ILE A 234 -2.19 13.61 21.99
N VAL A 235 -2.26 12.46 21.27
CA VAL A 235 -2.31 11.14 21.90
C VAL A 235 -1.10 10.93 22.81
N ILE A 236 0.10 11.32 22.37
CA ILE A 236 1.32 11.23 23.19
C ILE A 236 1.30 12.22 24.35
N ALA A 237 0.80 13.45 24.16
CA ALA A 237 0.68 14.45 25.20
C ALA A 237 -0.20 13.98 26.37
N LEU A 238 -1.26 13.26 26.04
CA LEU A 238 -2.22 12.70 27.00
C LEU A 238 -1.74 11.40 27.66
N ASP A 239 -0.67 10.77 27.14
CA ASP A 239 -0.16 9.50 27.66
C ASP A 239 0.36 9.64 29.10
N THR A 240 -0.36 9.06 30.05
CA THR A 240 -0.01 9.04 31.48
C THR A 240 0.76 7.80 31.89
N GLY A 241 0.86 6.79 31.03
CA GLY A 241 1.47 5.48 31.33
C GLY A 241 2.98 5.40 31.12
N GLN A 242 3.62 6.48 30.63
CA GLN A 242 5.05 6.48 30.33
C GLN A 242 5.91 7.02 31.47
N PRO A 243 7.10 6.45 31.72
CA PRO A 243 8.01 6.87 32.79
C PRO A 243 8.72 8.21 32.50
N GLN A 244 8.51 8.81 31.31
CA GLN A 244 9.12 10.08 30.96
C GLN A 244 8.57 11.25 31.79
N SER A 245 9.45 12.21 32.14
CA SER A 245 9.01 13.43 32.80
C SER A 245 8.06 14.23 31.88
N LEU A 246 7.05 14.85 32.47
CA LEU A 246 6.07 15.70 31.76
C LEU A 246 6.74 16.79 30.91
N ARG A 247 7.88 17.32 31.37
CA ARG A 247 8.65 18.36 30.65
C ARG A 247 9.22 17.83 29.35
N VAL A 248 9.85 16.67 29.35
CA VAL A 248 10.44 16.05 28.14
C VAL A 248 9.34 15.72 27.14
N ARG A 249 8.25 15.14 27.59
CA ARG A 249 7.09 14.82 26.76
C ARG A 249 6.48 16.05 26.10
N LYS A 250 6.30 17.15 26.85
CA LYS A 250 5.81 18.42 26.29
C LYS A 250 6.75 18.98 25.21
N VAL A 251 8.06 18.87 25.41
CA VAL A 251 9.06 19.32 24.43
C VAL A 251 8.99 18.46 23.16
N ASP A 252 8.82 17.14 23.29
CA ASP A 252 8.71 16.23 22.14
C ASP A 252 7.45 16.50 21.32
N VAL A 253 6.32 16.70 21.99
CA VAL A 253 5.06 17.12 21.36
C VAL A 253 5.20 18.47 20.66
N ALA A 254 5.85 19.43 21.29
CA ALA A 254 6.10 20.76 20.70
C ALA A 254 6.92 20.65 19.41
N TRP A 255 7.95 19.80 19.37
CA TRP A 255 8.73 19.56 18.14
C TRP A 255 7.87 18.98 17.01
N VAL A 256 7.04 17.97 17.29
CA VAL A 256 6.16 17.39 16.27
C VAL A 256 5.18 18.45 15.74
N LEU A 257 4.62 19.29 16.61
CA LEU A 257 3.72 20.39 16.18
C LEU A 257 4.47 21.45 15.37
N ILE A 258 5.71 21.81 15.74
CA ILE A 258 6.55 22.72 14.95
C ILE A 258 6.80 22.13 13.55
N PHE A 259 7.09 20.83 13.44
CA PHE A 259 7.26 20.19 12.13
C PHE A 259 5.98 20.19 11.30
N CYS A 260 4.82 19.97 11.92
CA CYS A 260 3.53 20.14 11.26
C CYS A 260 3.34 21.57 10.73
N LEU A 261 3.56 22.59 11.57
CA LEU A 261 3.42 23.99 11.17
C LEU A 261 4.40 24.39 10.05
N ALA A 262 5.67 24.00 10.17
CA ALA A 262 6.67 24.26 9.13
C ALA A 262 6.29 23.60 7.80
N THR A 263 5.84 22.34 7.84
CA THR A 263 5.37 21.63 6.64
C THR A 263 4.12 22.29 6.07
N ALA A 264 3.16 22.72 6.91
CA ALA A 264 1.97 23.43 6.48
C ALA A 264 2.31 24.74 5.77
N ALA A 265 3.28 25.51 6.28
CA ALA A 265 3.76 26.73 5.64
C ALA A 265 4.40 26.47 4.27
N ILE A 266 5.27 25.45 4.18
CA ILE A 266 5.92 25.04 2.91
C ILE A 266 4.87 24.60 1.88
N THR A 267 3.94 23.73 2.27
CA THR A 267 2.91 23.22 1.36
C THR A 267 1.90 24.26 0.93
N SER A 268 1.66 25.29 1.77
CA SER A 268 0.85 26.46 1.40
C SER A 268 1.57 27.32 0.35
N GLY A 269 2.89 27.52 0.50
CA GLY A 269 3.70 28.24 -0.49
C GLY A 269 3.80 27.52 -1.84
N LEU A 270 3.71 26.18 -1.82
CA LEU A 270 3.72 25.33 -3.02
C LEU A 270 2.32 25.07 -3.62
N ASP A 271 1.26 25.64 -3.05
CA ASP A 271 -0.14 25.42 -3.48
C ASP A 271 -0.53 23.93 -3.55
N LEU A 272 -0.18 23.13 -2.52
CA LEU A 272 -0.45 21.70 -2.48
C LEU A 272 -1.75 21.32 -1.76
N TRP A 273 -2.51 22.27 -1.22
CA TRP A 273 -3.75 22.02 -0.51
C TRP A 273 -4.91 21.78 -1.48
N ARG A 274 -5.06 20.54 -1.93
CA ARG A 274 -6.04 20.13 -2.96
C ARG A 274 -7.04 19.08 -2.44
N TRP A 275 -7.33 19.11 -1.16
CA TRP A 275 -8.27 18.14 -0.60
C TRP A 275 -9.68 18.34 -1.14
N ARG A 276 -10.21 17.32 -1.79
CA ARG A 276 -11.59 17.29 -2.27
C ARG A 276 -12.40 16.34 -1.43
N ILE A 277 -13.50 16.83 -0.84
CA ILE A 277 -14.49 16.01 -0.16
C ILE A 277 -15.53 15.61 -1.21
N ALA A 278 -15.71 14.29 -1.42
CA ALA A 278 -16.75 13.80 -2.32
C ALA A 278 -18.12 14.00 -1.67
N SER A 279 -18.95 14.84 -2.25
CA SER A 279 -20.19 15.33 -1.64
C SER A 279 -21.37 14.33 -1.66
N SER A 280 -21.26 13.16 -2.31
CA SER A 280 -22.44 12.37 -2.70
C SER A 280 -22.65 11.04 -1.97
N HIS A 281 -21.74 10.59 -1.09
CA HIS A 281 -21.71 9.19 -0.67
C HIS A 281 -22.02 8.89 0.80
N LEU A 282 -22.66 9.82 1.51
CA LEU A 282 -23.05 9.60 2.92
C LEU A 282 -23.97 8.38 3.13
N PHE A 283 -24.59 7.86 2.07
CA PHE A 283 -25.55 6.74 2.14
C PHE A 283 -25.00 5.38 1.70
N GLU A 284 -23.74 5.28 1.27
CA GLU A 284 -23.16 4.02 0.79
C GLU A 284 -22.49 3.20 1.92
N ILE A 285 -23.17 3.08 3.07
CA ILE A 285 -22.68 2.28 4.23
C ILE A 285 -22.39 0.84 3.81
N GLN A 286 -23.23 0.26 2.94
CA GLN A 286 -23.06 -1.12 2.47
C GLN A 286 -21.78 -1.28 1.61
N ALA A 287 -21.49 -0.32 0.74
CA ALA A 287 -20.27 -0.32 -0.07
C ALA A 287 -19.01 -0.17 0.82
N MET A 288 -19.06 0.74 1.79
CA MET A 288 -17.99 0.92 2.78
C MET A 288 -17.79 -0.34 3.64
N ALA A 289 -18.87 -0.95 4.12
CA ALA A 289 -18.78 -2.20 4.89
C ALA A 289 -18.18 -3.33 4.04
N ARG A 290 -18.60 -3.48 2.78
CA ARG A 290 -18.02 -4.46 1.86
C ARG A 290 -16.52 -4.20 1.63
N LEU A 291 -16.14 -2.94 1.39
CA LEU A 291 -14.74 -2.56 1.21
C LEU A 291 -13.93 -2.92 2.47
N LEU A 292 -14.37 -2.51 3.65
CA LEU A 292 -13.68 -2.82 4.91
C LEU A 292 -13.56 -4.34 5.12
N LEU A 293 -14.63 -5.09 4.93
CA LEU A 293 -14.66 -6.55 5.16
C LEU A 293 -13.62 -7.29 4.30
N TRP A 294 -13.55 -6.99 3.00
CA TRP A 294 -12.64 -7.68 2.08
C TRP A 294 -11.23 -7.12 2.10
N PHE A 295 -11.10 -5.81 2.12
CA PHE A 295 -9.81 -5.14 2.00
C PHE A 295 -8.92 -5.37 3.22
N THR A 296 -9.51 -5.33 4.41
CA THR A 296 -8.75 -5.43 5.67
C THR A 296 -8.75 -6.84 6.26
N TRP A 297 -9.33 -7.84 5.55
CA TRP A 297 -9.27 -9.24 5.97
C TRP A 297 -7.81 -9.74 5.93
N PRO A 298 -7.33 -10.51 6.95
CA PRO A 298 -8.00 -10.96 8.18
C PRO A 298 -7.73 -10.07 9.41
N ALA A 299 -7.18 -8.86 9.24
CA ALA A 299 -6.78 -8.01 10.37
C ALA A 299 -7.99 -7.41 11.12
N TRP A 300 -9.09 -7.07 10.44
CA TRP A 300 -10.23 -6.42 11.09
C TRP A 300 -10.90 -7.26 12.20
N PRO A 301 -11.18 -8.58 12.04
CA PRO A 301 -11.81 -9.35 13.11
C PRO A 301 -10.88 -9.49 14.32
N LEU A 302 -9.56 -9.57 14.09
CA LEU A 302 -8.58 -9.60 15.16
C LEU A 302 -8.46 -8.25 15.87
N ALA A 303 -8.52 -7.14 15.13
CA ALA A 303 -8.56 -5.80 15.70
C ALA A 303 -9.80 -5.61 16.59
N LEU A 304 -10.99 -6.03 16.13
CA LEU A 304 -12.20 -6.01 16.95
C LEU A 304 -12.09 -6.90 18.19
N TRP A 305 -11.48 -8.09 18.04
CA TRP A 305 -11.19 -8.97 19.18
C TRP A 305 -10.29 -8.27 20.20
N THR A 306 -9.26 -7.54 19.74
CA THR A 306 -8.40 -6.75 20.64
C THR A 306 -9.21 -5.70 21.37
N LEU A 307 -9.99 -4.89 20.69
CA LEU A 307 -10.81 -3.85 21.31
C LEU A 307 -11.77 -4.43 22.36
N TRP A 308 -12.37 -5.58 22.07
CA TRP A 308 -13.24 -6.26 23.02
C TRP A 308 -12.49 -6.84 24.22
N ARG A 309 -11.32 -7.50 24.02
CA ARG A 309 -10.52 -8.10 25.10
C ARG A 309 -9.87 -7.06 26.00
N TRP A 310 -9.40 -5.98 25.41
CA TRP A 310 -8.72 -4.88 26.10
C TRP A 310 -9.67 -3.74 26.50
N ARG A 311 -11.00 -3.96 26.46
CA ARG A 311 -12.02 -2.93 26.69
C ARG A 311 -11.90 -2.20 28.04
N TYR A 312 -11.35 -2.82 29.04
CA TYR A 312 -11.13 -2.16 30.34
C TYR A 312 -10.02 -1.12 30.25
N GLN A 313 -9.00 -1.35 29.44
CA GLN A 313 -7.95 -0.39 29.17
C GLN A 313 -8.43 0.76 28.23
N LEU A 314 -9.48 0.56 27.46
CA LEU A 314 -10.09 1.62 26.67
C LEU A 314 -10.76 2.68 27.53
N LYS A 315 -11.16 2.36 28.77
CA LYS A 315 -11.69 3.35 29.73
C LYS A 315 -10.63 4.36 30.18
N SER A 316 -9.35 3.96 30.17
CA SER A 316 -8.19 4.81 30.43
C SER A 316 -7.28 4.89 29.21
N ILE A 317 -7.87 5.22 28.05
CA ILE A 317 -7.19 5.15 26.74
C ILE A 317 -5.93 6.01 26.68
N SER A 318 -5.88 7.11 27.44
CA SER A 318 -4.73 7.99 27.56
C SER A 318 -3.51 7.32 28.22
N ALA A 319 -3.71 6.28 29.04
CA ALA A 319 -2.62 5.54 29.65
C ALA A 319 -2.14 4.35 28.79
N ASN A 320 -2.75 4.12 27.64
CA ASN A 320 -2.59 2.92 26.84
C ASN A 320 -2.22 3.24 25.38
N PRO A 321 -0.99 3.75 25.11
CA PRO A 321 -0.57 4.17 23.77
C PRO A 321 -0.58 3.03 22.74
N HIS A 322 -0.46 1.78 23.17
CA HIS A 322 -0.56 0.60 22.31
C HIS A 322 -1.97 0.35 21.72
N LEU A 323 -3.00 1.01 22.30
CA LEU A 323 -4.37 1.02 21.76
C LEU A 323 -4.73 2.37 21.14
N SER A 324 -4.41 3.49 21.83
CA SER A 324 -4.82 4.83 21.41
C SER A 324 -4.18 5.26 20.08
N LEU A 325 -2.89 5.04 19.91
CA LEU A 325 -2.19 5.45 18.69
C LEU A 325 -2.64 4.66 17.44
N PRO A 326 -2.71 3.31 17.47
CA PRO A 326 -3.28 2.57 16.34
C PRO A 326 -4.75 2.93 16.06
N LEU A 327 -5.58 3.13 17.09
CA LEU A 327 -6.95 3.58 16.90
C LEU A 327 -7.03 4.92 16.18
N TRP A 328 -6.19 5.89 16.55
CA TRP A 328 -6.13 7.18 15.88
C TRP A 328 -5.82 7.02 14.37
N PHE A 329 -4.74 6.32 14.04
CA PHE A 329 -4.36 6.11 12.63
C PHE A 329 -5.42 5.33 11.84
N MET A 330 -6.02 4.29 12.44
CA MET A 330 -7.10 3.52 11.83
C MET A 330 -8.32 4.40 11.54
N LEU A 331 -8.78 5.18 12.53
CA LEU A 331 -9.96 6.03 12.39
C LEU A 331 -9.76 7.12 11.35
N VAL A 332 -8.57 7.77 11.34
CA VAL A 332 -8.24 8.77 10.32
C VAL A 332 -8.22 8.14 8.92
N GLY A 333 -7.61 6.96 8.75
CA GLY A 333 -7.60 6.26 7.46
C GLY A 333 -9.00 5.86 6.97
N ILE A 334 -9.87 5.36 7.86
CA ILE A 334 -11.26 5.05 7.55
C ILE A 334 -12.04 6.33 7.19
N ALA A 335 -11.87 7.40 7.96
CA ALA A 335 -12.51 8.69 7.68
C ALA A 335 -12.05 9.28 6.34
N THR A 336 -10.76 9.22 6.05
CA THR A 336 -10.20 9.65 4.76
C THR A 336 -10.79 8.85 3.60
N THR A 337 -10.94 7.53 3.75
CA THR A 337 -11.57 6.66 2.75
C THR A 337 -13.01 7.08 2.48
N TRP A 338 -13.78 7.35 3.54
CA TRP A 338 -15.15 7.83 3.43
C TRP A 338 -15.23 9.17 2.71
N MET A 339 -14.39 10.13 3.10
CA MET A 339 -14.37 11.49 2.53
C MET A 339 -13.85 11.52 1.08
N SER A 340 -13.07 10.53 0.66
CA SER A 340 -12.53 10.42 -0.71
C SER A 340 -13.42 9.63 -1.68
N GLY A 341 -14.71 9.45 -1.37
CA GLY A 341 -15.64 8.71 -2.22
C GLY A 341 -15.37 7.21 -2.26
N LEU A 342 -15.09 6.60 -1.09
CA LEU A 342 -14.81 5.17 -0.92
C LEU A 342 -13.58 4.67 -1.69
N SER A 343 -12.54 5.50 -1.76
CA SER A 343 -11.29 5.13 -2.40
C SER A 343 -10.61 3.98 -1.66
N ASP A 344 -10.43 2.85 -2.32
CA ASP A 344 -9.68 1.70 -1.80
C ASP A 344 -8.20 2.05 -1.50
N ARG A 345 -7.60 2.98 -2.26
CA ARG A 345 -6.24 3.49 -2.03
C ARG A 345 -6.11 4.28 -0.73
N ALA A 346 -7.13 5.06 -0.38
CA ALA A 346 -7.13 5.80 0.89
C ALA A 346 -7.16 4.85 2.10
N LEU A 347 -7.81 3.69 1.96
CA LEU A 347 -7.90 2.67 3.02
C LEU A 347 -6.55 1.99 3.32
N LEU A 348 -5.59 2.00 2.39
CA LEU A 348 -4.23 1.49 2.62
C LEU A 348 -3.61 2.05 3.90
N ILE A 349 -3.81 3.34 4.16
CA ILE A 349 -3.21 4.06 5.29
C ILE A 349 -3.62 3.47 6.65
N SER A 350 -4.80 2.86 6.74
CA SER A 350 -5.28 2.24 7.98
C SER A 350 -4.70 0.84 8.24
N LEU A 351 -4.13 0.15 7.23
CA LEU A 351 -3.67 -1.23 7.35
C LEU A 351 -2.56 -1.45 8.39
N PRO A 352 -1.50 -0.61 8.49
CA PRO A 352 -0.48 -0.76 9.52
C PRO A 352 -1.03 -0.69 10.95
N ALA A 353 -1.99 0.22 11.17
CA ALA A 353 -2.65 0.39 12.46
C ALA A 353 -3.59 -0.79 12.78
N LEU A 354 -4.35 -1.26 11.80
CA LEU A 354 -5.18 -2.46 11.93
C LEU A 354 -4.35 -3.71 12.20
N ALA A 355 -3.24 -3.89 11.51
CA ALA A 355 -2.31 -5.00 11.74
C ALA A 355 -1.69 -4.93 13.15
N THR A 356 -1.43 -3.72 13.65
CA THR A 356 -0.97 -3.51 15.03
C THR A 356 -2.02 -3.95 16.03
N LEU A 357 -3.26 -3.53 15.87
CA LEU A 357 -4.36 -3.99 16.73
C LEU A 357 -4.55 -5.51 16.64
N ALA A 358 -4.47 -6.08 15.43
CA ALA A 358 -4.55 -7.52 15.22
C ALA A 358 -3.44 -8.28 15.96
N ALA A 359 -2.22 -7.72 16.05
CA ALA A 359 -1.11 -8.31 16.80
C ALA A 359 -1.41 -8.43 18.29
N PHE A 360 -2.08 -7.45 18.89
CA PHE A 360 -2.49 -7.49 20.31
C PHE A 360 -3.67 -8.44 20.59
N ALA A 361 -4.32 -9.01 19.57
CA ALA A 361 -5.24 -10.14 19.74
C ALA A 361 -4.50 -11.43 20.12
N LEU A 362 -3.29 -11.65 19.59
CA LEU A 362 -2.58 -12.93 19.64
C LEU A 362 -2.39 -13.50 21.04
N PRO A 363 -1.99 -12.71 22.06
CA PRO A 363 -1.85 -13.20 23.43
C PRO A 363 -3.16 -13.69 24.06
N THR A 364 -4.29 -13.26 23.52
CA THR A 364 -5.62 -13.49 24.09
C THR A 364 -6.49 -14.47 23.29
N LEU A 365 -5.96 -14.99 22.17
CA LEU A 365 -6.69 -15.92 21.31
C LEU A 365 -6.90 -17.26 22.00
N LYS A 366 -8.16 -17.72 21.98
CA LYS A 366 -8.50 -19.09 22.41
C LYS A 366 -8.00 -20.11 21.40
N ARG A 367 -7.66 -21.32 21.88
CA ARG A 367 -7.18 -22.42 21.01
C ARG A 367 -8.16 -22.76 19.86
N SER A 368 -9.46 -22.77 20.16
CA SER A 368 -10.49 -23.02 19.15
C SER A 368 -10.50 -21.99 18.02
N LEU A 369 -10.35 -20.69 18.37
CA LEU A 369 -10.30 -19.62 17.39
C LEU A 369 -9.03 -19.69 16.55
N SER A 370 -7.89 -19.97 17.18
CA SER A 370 -6.62 -20.18 16.46
C SER A 370 -6.72 -21.38 15.48
N ALA A 371 -7.33 -22.49 15.93
CA ALA A 371 -7.55 -23.65 15.06
C ALA A 371 -8.50 -23.33 13.90
N PHE A 372 -9.56 -22.55 14.15
CA PHE A 372 -10.47 -22.09 13.10
C PHE A 372 -9.74 -21.24 12.05
N ILE A 373 -8.92 -20.27 12.48
CA ILE A 373 -8.09 -19.46 11.58
C ILE A 373 -7.19 -20.36 10.72
N ASP A 374 -6.51 -21.33 11.32
CA ASP A 374 -5.63 -22.24 10.62
C ASP A 374 -6.37 -23.07 9.56
N TRP A 375 -7.51 -23.69 9.91
CA TRP A 375 -8.31 -24.49 8.98
C TRP A 375 -8.90 -23.65 7.85
N PHE A 376 -9.48 -22.50 8.18
CA PHE A 376 -10.04 -21.61 7.18
C PHE A 376 -8.97 -21.15 6.18
N THR A 377 -7.83 -20.69 6.67
CA THR A 377 -6.74 -20.17 5.82
C THR A 377 -6.10 -21.28 4.98
N LEU A 378 -5.94 -22.47 5.56
CA LEU A 378 -5.45 -23.63 4.82
C LEU A 378 -6.36 -23.94 3.63
N LEU A 379 -7.67 -24.09 3.87
CA LEU A 379 -8.62 -24.39 2.80
C LEU A 379 -8.69 -23.25 1.78
N PHE A 380 -8.84 -22.02 2.23
CA PHE A 380 -9.00 -20.85 1.35
C PHE A 380 -7.80 -20.67 0.41
N PHE A 381 -6.59 -20.65 0.95
CA PHE A 381 -5.41 -20.41 0.12
C PHE A 381 -4.96 -21.65 -0.68
N SER A 382 -5.22 -22.87 -0.19
CA SER A 382 -4.94 -24.07 -0.99
C SER A 382 -5.90 -24.19 -2.17
N VAL A 383 -7.19 -23.89 -1.98
CA VAL A 383 -8.17 -23.82 -3.09
C VAL A 383 -7.81 -22.69 -4.04
N GLY A 384 -7.44 -21.50 -3.53
CA GLY A 384 -6.97 -20.40 -4.35
C GLY A 384 -5.76 -20.77 -5.21
N ALA A 385 -4.76 -21.40 -4.62
CA ALA A 385 -3.58 -21.90 -5.34
C ALA A 385 -3.95 -22.93 -6.41
N LEU A 386 -4.84 -23.87 -6.07
CA LEU A 386 -5.33 -24.88 -7.02
C LEU A 386 -6.03 -24.23 -8.22
N ILE A 387 -6.89 -23.23 -7.98
CA ILE A 387 -7.56 -22.49 -9.06
C ILE A 387 -6.52 -21.80 -9.95
N ILE A 388 -5.51 -21.11 -9.37
CA ILE A 388 -4.48 -20.42 -10.13
C ILE A 388 -3.72 -21.43 -11.03
N TRP A 389 -3.31 -22.56 -10.49
CA TRP A 389 -2.64 -23.62 -11.23
C TRP A 389 -3.52 -24.23 -12.32
N THR A 390 -4.79 -24.50 -12.02
CA THR A 390 -5.74 -25.10 -12.98
C THR A 390 -5.96 -24.18 -14.18
N VAL A 391 -6.17 -22.86 -13.94
CA VAL A 391 -6.33 -21.90 -15.04
C VAL A 391 -5.07 -21.77 -15.86
N TRP A 392 -3.89 -21.71 -15.21
CA TRP A 392 -2.61 -21.64 -15.91
C TRP A 392 -2.36 -22.91 -16.77
N LEU A 393 -2.61 -24.09 -16.21
CA LEU A 393 -2.48 -25.37 -16.94
C LEU A 393 -3.43 -25.41 -18.12
N SER A 394 -4.68 -24.98 -17.92
CA SER A 394 -5.68 -24.87 -18.97
C SER A 394 -5.25 -23.95 -20.12
N MET A 395 -4.62 -22.81 -19.80
CA MET A 395 -4.07 -21.91 -20.82
C MET A 395 -2.90 -22.51 -21.57
N GLN A 396 -2.09 -23.39 -20.96
CA GLN A 396 -0.91 -24.02 -21.57
C GLN A 396 -1.27 -25.25 -22.41
N THR A 397 -2.21 -26.07 -21.96
CA THR A 397 -2.51 -27.38 -22.55
C THR A 397 -3.87 -27.47 -23.23
N GLY A 398 -4.75 -26.48 -23.02
CA GLY A 398 -6.15 -26.53 -23.44
C GLY A 398 -7.03 -27.41 -22.54
N PHE A 399 -6.48 -28.08 -21.51
CA PHE A 399 -7.24 -28.91 -20.59
C PHE A 399 -7.09 -28.46 -19.12
N PRO A 400 -8.19 -28.35 -18.38
CA PRO A 400 -9.60 -28.42 -18.78
C PRO A 400 -9.98 -27.27 -19.72
N ALA A 401 -10.89 -27.52 -20.68
CA ALA A 401 -11.19 -26.58 -21.76
C ALA A 401 -11.86 -25.27 -21.28
N GLN A 402 -12.73 -25.36 -20.28
CA GLN A 402 -13.59 -24.23 -19.87
C GLN A 402 -12.81 -22.99 -19.40
N PRO A 403 -11.76 -23.09 -18.53
CA PRO A 403 -10.95 -21.92 -18.16
C PRO A 403 -10.22 -21.31 -19.36
N ALA A 404 -9.68 -22.11 -20.29
CA ALA A 404 -9.02 -21.60 -21.50
C ALA A 404 -9.99 -20.82 -22.38
N ILE A 405 -11.22 -21.33 -22.61
CA ILE A 405 -12.28 -20.65 -23.37
C ILE A 405 -12.66 -19.32 -22.70
N ASN A 406 -12.79 -19.31 -21.37
CA ASN A 406 -13.10 -18.09 -20.63
C ASN A 406 -12.00 -17.03 -20.77
N VAL A 407 -10.73 -17.44 -20.68
CA VAL A 407 -9.58 -16.54 -20.89
C VAL A 407 -9.57 -15.99 -22.32
N ALA A 408 -9.76 -16.84 -23.34
CA ALA A 408 -9.80 -16.42 -24.73
C ALA A 408 -10.92 -15.40 -25.01
N ARG A 409 -12.08 -15.55 -24.33
CA ARG A 409 -13.19 -14.58 -24.43
C ARG A 409 -12.89 -13.25 -23.72
N LEU A 410 -12.22 -13.28 -22.56
CA LEU A 410 -11.91 -12.08 -21.78
C LEU A 410 -10.69 -11.31 -22.29
N ALA A 411 -9.76 -12.00 -22.94
CA ALA A 411 -8.53 -11.45 -23.50
C ALA A 411 -8.34 -11.92 -24.95
N PRO A 412 -9.14 -11.41 -25.91
CA PRO A 412 -9.04 -11.80 -27.32
C PRO A 412 -7.66 -11.47 -27.87
N GLY A 413 -7.02 -12.45 -28.55
CA GLY A 413 -5.68 -12.29 -29.14
C GLY A 413 -4.53 -12.51 -28.16
N PHE A 414 -4.78 -12.82 -26.90
CA PHE A 414 -3.74 -13.21 -25.94
C PHE A 414 -3.24 -14.64 -26.23
N VAL A 415 -1.93 -14.79 -26.35
CA VAL A 415 -1.26 -16.10 -26.48
C VAL A 415 -0.25 -16.22 -25.35
N LEU A 416 -0.47 -17.23 -24.48
CA LEU A 416 0.42 -17.48 -23.36
C LEU A 416 1.70 -18.18 -23.85
N GLN A 417 2.85 -17.59 -23.52
CA GLN A 417 4.16 -18.22 -23.71
C GLN A 417 4.60 -18.92 -22.44
N PHE A 418 5.16 -20.10 -22.56
CA PHE A 418 5.69 -20.83 -21.42
C PHE A 418 6.98 -20.17 -20.90
N SER A 419 6.99 -19.86 -19.61
CA SER A 419 8.15 -19.33 -18.90
C SER A 419 8.65 -20.34 -17.87
N LEU A 420 9.83 -20.91 -18.11
CA LEU A 420 10.46 -21.87 -17.18
C LEU A 420 10.75 -21.25 -15.82
N THR A 421 11.20 -19.99 -15.79
CA THR A 421 11.50 -19.26 -14.55
C THR A 421 10.23 -19.05 -13.70
N ALA A 422 9.13 -18.64 -14.31
CA ALA A 422 7.84 -18.49 -13.63
C ALA A 422 7.34 -19.82 -13.09
N PHE A 423 7.45 -20.91 -13.88
CA PHE A 423 7.07 -22.26 -13.47
C PHE A 423 7.90 -22.76 -12.28
N ILE A 424 9.23 -22.59 -12.30
CA ILE A 424 10.10 -23.00 -11.19
C ILE A 424 9.76 -22.21 -9.92
N LEU A 425 9.63 -20.89 -10.00
CA LEU A 425 9.29 -20.06 -8.84
C LEU A 425 7.93 -20.41 -8.24
N ALA A 426 6.92 -20.62 -9.07
CA ALA A 426 5.59 -21.04 -8.65
C ALA A 426 5.60 -22.43 -7.99
N SER A 427 6.36 -23.38 -8.56
CA SER A 427 6.52 -24.72 -8.01
C SER A 427 7.22 -24.70 -6.66
N LEU A 428 8.31 -23.94 -6.53
CA LEU A 428 9.04 -23.78 -5.25
C LEU A 428 8.14 -23.16 -4.17
N ALA A 429 7.36 -22.14 -4.52
CA ALA A 429 6.42 -21.51 -3.58
C ALA A 429 5.33 -22.50 -3.13
N THR A 430 4.79 -23.29 -4.06
CA THR A 430 3.79 -24.32 -3.75
C THR A 430 4.35 -25.43 -2.87
N LEU A 431 5.58 -25.88 -3.13
CA LEU A 431 6.27 -26.87 -2.27
C LEU A 431 6.58 -26.29 -0.89
N ALA A 432 7.00 -25.02 -0.82
CA ALA A 432 7.21 -24.34 0.45
C ALA A 432 5.90 -24.24 1.27
N TRP A 433 4.78 -23.96 0.61
CA TRP A 433 3.44 -23.98 1.23
C TRP A 433 3.08 -25.37 1.77
N ALA A 434 3.24 -26.42 0.98
CA ALA A 434 2.97 -27.78 1.41
C ALA A 434 3.84 -28.18 2.61
N GLY A 435 5.13 -27.80 2.59
CA GLY A 435 6.05 -28.00 3.71
C GLY A 435 5.61 -27.24 4.97
N LEU A 436 5.15 -25.99 4.79
CA LEU A 436 4.65 -25.14 5.89
C LEU A 436 3.38 -25.71 6.52
N VAL A 437 2.43 -26.17 5.69
CA VAL A 437 1.20 -26.84 6.15
C VAL A 437 1.54 -28.10 6.95
N ARG A 438 2.44 -28.93 6.45
CA ARG A 438 2.92 -30.13 7.16
C ARG A 438 3.58 -29.77 8.50
N TRP A 439 4.45 -28.75 8.51
CA TRP A 439 5.07 -28.26 9.73
C TRP A 439 4.03 -27.73 10.73
N ARG A 440 3.02 -27.00 10.24
CA ARG A 440 1.97 -26.43 11.11
C ARG A 440 1.07 -27.48 11.72
N ALA A 441 0.78 -28.57 10.99
CA ALA A 441 0.00 -29.70 11.47
C ALA A 441 0.73 -30.50 12.57
N GLY A 442 2.04 -30.38 12.69
CA GLY A 442 2.85 -31.05 13.72
C GLY A 442 2.53 -30.53 15.14
N ARG A 443 2.69 -31.45 16.15
CA ARG A 443 2.48 -31.16 17.57
C ARG A 443 3.63 -30.32 18.19
N HIS A 444 3.91 -29.13 17.65
CA HIS A 444 4.95 -28.27 18.20
C HIS A 444 4.35 -27.24 19.17
N ARG A 445 5.16 -26.82 20.17
CA ARG A 445 4.75 -25.82 21.16
C ARG A 445 4.30 -24.53 20.48
N SER A 446 3.20 -23.94 20.97
CA SER A 446 2.56 -22.76 20.41
C SER A 446 3.46 -21.50 20.58
N ALA A 447 3.90 -20.90 19.46
CA ALA A 447 4.40 -19.53 19.47
C ALA A 447 3.25 -18.55 19.21
N LEU A 448 3.28 -17.33 19.79
CA LEU A 448 2.22 -16.33 19.65
C LEU A 448 1.91 -15.99 18.18
N TRP A 449 2.93 -15.77 17.37
CA TRP A 449 2.80 -15.43 15.94
C TRP A 449 2.33 -16.60 15.06
N LYS A 450 2.28 -17.82 15.61
CA LYS A 450 2.02 -19.05 14.83
C LYS A 450 0.64 -19.06 14.16
N SER A 451 -0.37 -18.44 14.77
CA SER A 451 -1.71 -18.30 14.19
C SER A 451 -1.77 -17.36 12.97
N MET A 452 -0.75 -16.50 12.76
CA MET A 452 -0.67 -15.61 11.61
C MET A 452 0.23 -16.13 10.49
N VAL A 453 0.96 -17.23 10.69
CA VAL A 453 1.88 -17.77 9.68
C VAL A 453 1.12 -18.28 8.45
N LEU A 454 0.07 -19.09 8.65
CA LEU A 454 -0.72 -19.59 7.52
C LEU A 454 -1.45 -18.48 6.76
N PRO A 455 -2.15 -17.53 7.43
CA PRO A 455 -2.74 -16.39 6.72
C PRO A 455 -1.74 -15.59 5.88
N ALA A 456 -0.60 -15.22 6.45
CA ALA A 456 0.42 -14.45 5.75
C ALA A 456 1.06 -15.24 4.60
N SER A 457 1.51 -16.45 4.87
CA SER A 457 2.17 -17.28 3.85
C SER A 457 1.21 -17.71 2.74
N GLY A 458 -0.06 -17.94 3.05
CA GLY A 458 -1.09 -18.23 2.06
C GLY A 458 -1.40 -17.03 1.15
N ALA A 459 -1.50 -15.84 1.73
CA ALA A 459 -1.65 -14.61 0.94
C ALA A 459 -0.44 -14.36 0.03
N ILE A 460 0.78 -14.56 0.56
CA ILE A 460 2.03 -14.46 -0.21
C ILE A 460 2.08 -15.50 -1.32
N LEU A 461 1.70 -16.76 -1.03
CA LEU A 461 1.64 -17.81 -2.03
C LEU A 461 0.73 -17.42 -3.19
N CYS A 462 -0.54 -17.08 -2.90
CA CYS A 462 -1.49 -16.73 -3.96
C CYS A 462 -1.03 -15.49 -4.74
N TRP A 463 -0.47 -14.48 -4.05
CA TRP A 463 0.11 -13.31 -4.69
C TRP A 463 1.26 -13.68 -5.63
N LEU A 464 2.22 -14.48 -5.16
CA LEU A 464 3.35 -14.93 -5.96
C LEU A 464 2.90 -15.77 -7.16
N LEU A 465 1.96 -16.71 -6.97
CA LEU A 465 1.41 -17.50 -8.07
C LEU A 465 0.73 -16.64 -9.13
N VAL A 466 -0.07 -15.64 -8.71
CA VAL A 466 -0.72 -14.71 -9.63
C VAL A 466 0.31 -13.87 -10.37
N MET A 467 1.34 -13.35 -9.66
CA MET A 467 2.39 -12.50 -10.23
C MET A 467 3.53 -13.27 -10.94
N THR A 468 3.41 -14.56 -11.07
CA THR A 468 4.31 -15.39 -11.90
C THR A 468 3.55 -16.06 -13.03
N LEU A 469 2.53 -16.86 -12.71
CA LEU A 469 1.80 -17.67 -13.69
C LEU A 469 0.80 -16.87 -14.50
N TRP A 470 0.09 -15.91 -13.88
CA TRP A 470 -0.93 -15.11 -14.56
C TRP A 470 -0.42 -13.73 -14.97
N LEU A 471 0.82 -13.36 -14.63
CA LEU A 471 1.35 -12.02 -14.94
C LEU A 471 1.24 -11.67 -16.41
N PRO A 472 1.59 -12.54 -17.40
CA PRO A 472 1.47 -12.18 -18.82
C PRO A 472 0.02 -11.86 -19.24
N LEU A 473 -0.95 -12.64 -18.73
CA LEU A 473 -2.37 -12.41 -18.97
C LEU A 473 -2.85 -11.11 -18.33
N LEU A 474 -2.44 -10.86 -17.06
CA LEU A 474 -2.82 -9.65 -16.33
C LEU A 474 -2.20 -8.40 -16.97
N ASP A 475 -0.95 -8.49 -17.41
CA ASP A 475 -0.28 -7.37 -18.06
C ASP A 475 -0.93 -7.05 -19.42
N PHE A 476 -1.24 -8.07 -20.21
CA PHE A 476 -1.99 -7.91 -21.47
C PHE A 476 -3.34 -7.21 -21.26
N GLY A 477 -4.12 -7.62 -20.24
CA GLY A 477 -5.44 -7.06 -19.98
C GLY A 477 -5.44 -5.70 -19.29
N ARG A 478 -4.45 -5.44 -18.45
CA ARG A 478 -4.37 -4.24 -17.59
C ARG A 478 -3.45 -3.15 -18.11
N SER A 479 -2.53 -3.45 -19.03
CA SER A 479 -1.67 -2.47 -19.69
C SER A 479 -2.38 -1.82 -20.88
N TYR A 480 -1.94 -0.62 -21.23
CA TYR A 480 -2.29 0.02 -22.49
C TYR A 480 -1.40 -0.42 -23.66
N ALA A 481 -0.28 -1.11 -23.40
CA ALA A 481 0.69 -1.48 -24.43
C ALA A 481 0.07 -2.25 -25.62
N PRO A 482 -0.81 -3.25 -25.43
CA PRO A 482 -1.44 -3.95 -26.57
C PRO A 482 -2.34 -3.03 -27.41
N LEU A 483 -3.09 -2.12 -26.76
CA LEU A 483 -3.93 -1.15 -27.45
C LEU A 483 -3.07 -0.19 -28.30
N VAL A 484 -2.04 0.40 -27.69
CA VAL A 484 -1.15 1.34 -28.35
C VAL A 484 -0.41 0.67 -29.51
N SER A 485 0.09 -0.55 -29.33
CA SER A 485 0.75 -1.33 -30.38
C SER A 485 -0.19 -1.56 -31.58
N LYS A 486 -1.46 -1.91 -31.33
CA LYS A 486 -2.46 -2.09 -32.39
C LYS A 486 -2.75 -0.78 -33.10
N VAL A 487 -2.93 0.33 -32.39
CA VAL A 487 -3.15 1.66 -33.02
C VAL A 487 -1.92 2.06 -33.83
N ARG A 488 -0.71 1.89 -33.27
CA ARG A 488 0.55 2.20 -33.96
C ARG A 488 0.71 1.42 -35.26
N SER A 489 0.32 0.15 -35.30
CA SER A 489 0.39 -0.67 -36.51
C SER A 489 -0.56 -0.18 -37.64
N MET A 490 -1.63 0.53 -37.31
CA MET A 490 -2.56 1.12 -38.28
C MET A 490 -2.07 2.47 -38.84
N MET A 491 -1.30 3.20 -38.01
CA MET A 491 -0.91 4.59 -38.33
C MET A 491 0.36 4.70 -39.20
N GLY A 492 1.15 3.63 -39.29
CA GLY A 492 2.43 3.65 -40.00
C GLY A 492 3.52 4.49 -39.31
N ALA A 493 4.47 5.03 -40.08
CA ALA A 493 5.62 5.79 -39.57
C ALA A 493 5.22 7.27 -39.34
N THR A 494 4.50 7.58 -38.27
CA THR A 494 4.17 8.95 -37.87
C THR A 494 4.71 9.25 -36.49
N ASP A 495 5.22 10.46 -36.28
CA ASP A 495 5.83 10.87 -35.00
C ASP A 495 4.87 11.72 -34.15
N CYS A 496 3.82 12.28 -34.76
CA CYS A 496 2.86 13.10 -34.03
C CYS A 496 1.40 12.75 -34.38
N VAL A 497 0.52 13.01 -33.39
CA VAL A 497 -0.91 12.75 -33.49
C VAL A 497 -1.67 13.83 -32.75
N HIS A 498 -2.76 14.28 -33.32
CA HIS A 498 -3.73 15.09 -32.59
C HIS A 498 -4.59 14.21 -31.68
N TYR A 499 -5.00 14.74 -30.54
CA TYR A 499 -5.88 14.01 -29.62
C TYR A 499 -7.04 14.87 -29.13
N PHE A 500 -8.16 14.19 -28.83
CA PHE A 500 -9.32 14.81 -28.20
C PHE A 500 -9.93 13.84 -27.16
N GLY A 501 -10.15 14.34 -25.92
CA GLY A 501 -10.84 13.62 -24.86
C GLY A 501 -10.05 12.45 -24.24
N LEU A 502 -8.76 12.28 -24.53
CA LEU A 502 -7.95 11.25 -23.90
C LEU A 502 -7.78 11.52 -22.41
N THR A 503 -7.87 10.46 -21.62
CA THR A 503 -7.45 10.52 -20.21
C THR A 503 -5.95 10.70 -20.09
N LYS A 504 -5.46 11.24 -18.98
CA LYS A 504 -4.02 11.39 -18.72
C LYS A 504 -3.27 10.07 -18.86
N ALA A 505 -3.85 8.97 -18.33
CA ALA A 505 -3.27 7.62 -18.44
C ALA A 505 -3.17 7.13 -19.90
N GLN A 506 -4.20 7.37 -20.72
CA GLN A 506 -4.14 7.04 -22.15
C GLN A 506 -3.08 7.86 -22.87
N GLY A 507 -3.02 9.16 -22.59
CA GLY A 507 -2.00 10.03 -23.18
C GLY A 507 -0.58 9.60 -22.81
N ALA A 508 -0.32 9.33 -21.54
CA ALA A 508 0.96 8.78 -21.08
C ALA A 508 1.32 7.47 -21.82
N ALA A 509 0.35 6.59 -22.01
CA ALA A 509 0.55 5.34 -22.73
C ALA A 509 0.93 5.54 -24.20
N PHE A 510 0.26 6.46 -24.91
CA PHE A 510 0.61 6.79 -26.31
C PHE A 510 1.98 7.45 -26.40
N GLN A 511 2.35 8.32 -25.45
CA GLN A 511 3.68 8.93 -25.40
C GLN A 511 4.77 7.87 -25.16
N PHE A 512 4.60 6.99 -24.17
CA PHE A 512 5.62 6.02 -23.80
C PHE A 512 5.68 4.80 -24.71
N HIS A 513 4.57 4.04 -24.84
CA HIS A 513 4.55 2.82 -25.66
C HIS A 513 4.49 3.10 -27.16
N GLY A 514 3.85 4.22 -27.55
CA GLY A 514 3.73 4.64 -28.96
C GLY A 514 4.88 5.48 -29.45
N ASN A 515 5.67 6.05 -28.57
CA ASN A 515 6.67 7.08 -28.88
C ASN A 515 6.06 8.20 -29.74
N LEU A 516 4.84 8.67 -29.38
CA LEU A 516 4.07 9.65 -30.14
C LEU A 516 4.09 11.01 -29.44
N LYS A 517 4.31 12.07 -30.21
CA LYS A 517 4.09 13.43 -29.74
C LYS A 517 2.59 13.74 -29.86
N LEU A 518 1.93 13.98 -28.70
CA LEU A 518 0.51 14.29 -28.64
C LEU A 518 0.29 15.80 -28.67
N LEU A 519 -0.54 16.28 -29.61
CA LEU A 519 -0.94 17.67 -29.72
C LEU A 519 -2.46 17.78 -29.50
N PRO A 520 -2.95 18.70 -28.66
CA PRO A 520 -4.38 18.91 -28.49
C PRO A 520 -4.99 19.41 -29.81
N VAL A 521 -6.21 18.98 -30.12
CA VAL A 521 -6.97 19.55 -31.22
C VAL A 521 -7.47 20.93 -30.82
N ALA A 522 -7.34 21.93 -31.74
CA ALA A 522 -7.94 23.25 -31.53
C ALA A 522 -9.47 23.13 -31.55
N THR A 523 -10.13 23.65 -30.53
CA THR A 523 -11.59 23.75 -30.51
C THR A 523 -12.07 24.91 -31.41
N ARG A 524 -13.34 24.89 -31.85
CA ARG A 524 -13.95 25.98 -32.65
C ARG A 524 -13.80 27.36 -32.00
N ALA A 525 -13.73 27.39 -30.65
CA ALA A 525 -13.52 28.63 -29.91
C ALA A 525 -12.08 29.17 -30.00
N GLU A 526 -11.10 28.31 -30.32
CA GLU A 526 -9.67 28.64 -30.40
C GLU A 526 -9.18 28.76 -31.85
N SER A 527 -10.03 28.51 -32.84
CA SER A 527 -9.69 28.38 -34.28
C SER A 527 -9.27 29.68 -34.97
N THR A 528 -8.97 30.75 -34.27
CA THR A 528 -8.42 32.00 -34.83
C THR A 528 -6.92 31.90 -35.17
N VAL A 529 -6.21 30.83 -34.78
CA VAL A 529 -4.81 30.59 -35.12
C VAL A 529 -4.69 29.20 -35.75
N SER A 530 -4.73 29.15 -37.08
CA SER A 530 -4.61 27.92 -37.84
C SER A 530 -3.23 27.28 -37.71
N ASN A 531 -3.14 26.14 -37.08
CA ASN A 531 -2.08 25.16 -37.28
C ASN A 531 -2.69 23.74 -37.36
N ALA A 532 -3.76 23.59 -38.13
CA ALA A 532 -4.51 22.34 -38.30
C ALA A 532 -3.76 21.25 -39.11
N SER A 533 -2.50 21.47 -39.51
CA SER A 533 -1.82 20.60 -40.49
C SER A 533 -0.51 19.97 -40.01
N GLN A 534 -0.24 19.90 -38.73
CA GLN A 534 1.05 19.33 -38.27
C GLN A 534 1.06 17.80 -38.19
N CYS A 535 -0.08 17.13 -37.95
CA CYS A 535 -0.16 15.68 -37.82
C CYS A 535 -1.30 15.10 -38.68
N ALA A 536 -1.04 13.97 -39.34
CA ALA A 536 -2.00 13.33 -40.25
C ALA A 536 -3.09 12.50 -39.57
N TRP A 537 -2.96 12.26 -38.25
CA TRP A 537 -3.85 11.38 -37.49
C TRP A 537 -4.46 12.09 -36.30
N LEU A 538 -5.71 11.72 -36.02
CA LEU A 538 -6.45 12.16 -34.85
C LEU A 538 -6.92 10.95 -34.03
N ILE A 539 -6.66 10.96 -32.73
CA ILE A 539 -7.18 9.98 -31.76
C ILE A 539 -8.25 10.63 -30.91
N VAL A 540 -9.46 10.08 -30.96
CA VAL A 540 -10.60 10.53 -30.14
C VAL A 540 -11.00 9.39 -29.19
N ASP A 541 -11.17 9.70 -27.88
CA ASP A 541 -11.76 8.73 -26.96
C ASP A 541 -13.23 8.52 -27.29
N THR A 542 -13.69 7.27 -27.25
CA THR A 542 -15.08 6.91 -27.56
C THR A 542 -16.10 7.61 -26.66
N GLN A 543 -15.74 7.89 -25.42
CA GLN A 543 -16.59 8.62 -24.48
C GLN A 543 -16.69 10.12 -24.80
N ALA A 544 -15.69 10.66 -25.46
CA ALA A 544 -15.64 12.06 -25.87
C ALA A 544 -16.18 12.31 -27.30
N LEU A 545 -16.59 11.27 -28.02
CA LEU A 545 -17.01 11.37 -29.42
C LEU A 545 -18.20 12.33 -29.62
N ALA A 546 -19.15 12.34 -28.68
CA ALA A 546 -20.30 13.26 -28.76
C ALA A 546 -19.88 14.72 -28.58
N ALA A 547 -18.95 15.01 -27.67
CA ALA A 547 -18.40 16.33 -27.48
C ALA A 547 -17.51 16.76 -28.67
N PHE A 548 -16.73 15.82 -29.21
CA PHE A 548 -15.89 16.06 -30.39
C PHE A 548 -16.68 16.62 -31.56
N THR A 549 -17.81 16.01 -31.93
CA THR A 549 -18.65 16.44 -33.02
C THR A 549 -19.26 17.84 -32.83
N GLN A 550 -19.42 18.29 -31.60
CA GLN A 550 -19.93 19.62 -31.24
C GLN A 550 -18.83 20.69 -31.19
N GLU A 551 -17.66 20.35 -30.66
CA GLU A 551 -16.59 21.30 -30.36
C GLU A 551 -15.53 21.42 -31.43
N VAL A 552 -15.36 20.43 -32.27
CA VAL A 552 -14.32 20.38 -33.31
C VAL A 552 -14.95 20.34 -34.73
N ASP A 553 -14.30 20.98 -35.68
CA ASP A 553 -14.70 20.86 -37.06
C ASP A 553 -14.20 19.53 -37.65
N ALA A 554 -15.10 18.57 -37.77
CA ALA A 554 -14.78 17.24 -38.29
C ALA A 554 -14.49 17.20 -39.78
N SER A 555 -14.78 18.28 -40.52
CA SER A 555 -14.50 18.35 -41.97
C SER A 555 -13.01 18.44 -42.30
N ALA A 556 -12.18 18.76 -41.31
CA ALA A 556 -10.73 18.83 -41.46
C ALA A 556 -10.01 17.46 -41.30
N TRP A 557 -10.76 16.38 -40.94
CA TRP A 557 -10.19 15.06 -40.60
C TRP A 557 -10.73 13.91 -41.46
#